data_c8452af66f25d3796a2164119b5582da
#
_entry.id   c8452af66f25d3796a2164119b5582da
#
_cell.length_a   1.000
_cell.length_b   1.000
_cell.length_c   1.000
_cell.angle_alpha   90.00
_cell.angle_beta   90.00
_cell.angle_gamma   90.00
#
_symmetry.space_group_name_H-M   'P 1'
#
loop_
_entity.id
_entity.type
_entity.pdbx_description
1 polymer ?
#
loop_
_entity_poly.entity_id
_entity_poly.type
_entity_poly.pdbx_seq_one_letter_code
_entity_poly.pdbx_strand_id
1 'polypeptide(L)'
;YSRMRNDVDADYGTADPISMSNPQYGNPNIQVTFPYAVLNRMEQTGLYAQDQMEWDKWVMTLGGRYDYATTSTLTRATNSLAENHDQQFSWRGGINYLFDNGISPYFSYSESFEPVSGSNSRGQPFDPSRGKQYEAGVKYVPKDMPVVVTAAVYQLTKDKNLTADPANQAFSIQTGEIRSRGLELEANCLLY
;
A
#
# COMPACT_ATOMS: atom_id res chain seq x y z
N TYR A 1 14.19 -8.86 6.31
CA TYR A 1 14.04 -7.88 7.40
C TYR A 1 13.98 -6.48 6.82
N SER A 2 13.03 -5.69 7.26
CA SER A 2 12.94 -4.26 6.96
C SER A 2 12.68 -3.47 8.24
N ARG A 3 13.22 -2.25 8.30
CA ARG A 3 13.01 -1.31 9.41
C ARG A 3 12.76 0.09 8.84
N MET A 4 11.72 0.74 9.32
CA MET A 4 11.40 2.13 8.99
C MET A 4 11.26 2.93 10.27
N ARG A 5 11.77 4.16 10.25
CA ARG A 5 11.56 5.16 11.30
C ARG A 5 11.11 6.45 10.64
N ASN A 6 10.00 6.98 11.09
CA ASN A 6 9.49 8.28 10.66
C ASN A 6 9.26 9.15 11.91
N ASP A 7 9.94 10.28 11.97
CA ASP A 7 9.85 11.26 13.05
C ASP A 7 9.20 12.52 12.49
N VAL A 8 8.01 12.85 12.95
CA VAL A 8 7.23 13.99 12.49
C VAL A 8 7.06 14.95 13.67
N ASP A 9 7.47 16.19 13.47
CA ASP A 9 7.28 17.29 14.40
C ASP A 9 6.64 18.46 13.64
N ALA A 10 5.40 18.79 13.95
CA ALA A 10 4.63 19.81 13.27
C ALA A 10 3.67 20.50 14.24
N ASP A 11 3.60 21.81 14.15
CA ASP A 11 2.65 22.60 14.91
C ASP A 11 1.50 23.03 13.98
N TYR A 12 0.27 22.79 14.41
CA TYR A 12 -0.93 23.30 13.78
C TYR A 12 -1.50 24.44 14.58
N GLY A 13 -1.85 25.52 13.89
CA GLY A 13 -2.39 26.71 14.55
C GLY A 13 -3.29 27.54 13.65
N THR A 14 -3.86 28.55 14.22
CA THR A 14 -4.62 29.59 13.52
C THR A 14 -3.82 30.85 13.47
N ALA A 15 -3.92 31.60 12.37
CA ALA A 15 -3.41 32.96 12.24
C ALA A 15 -4.58 33.95 12.14
N ASP A 16 -4.36 35.19 12.52
CA ASP A 16 -5.36 36.25 12.34
C ASP A 16 -5.75 36.41 10.86
N PRO A 17 -7.05 36.54 10.55
CA PRO A 17 -7.50 36.71 9.19
C PRO A 17 -6.99 38.02 8.59
N ILE A 18 -6.55 37.99 7.34
CA ILE A 18 -6.13 39.17 6.59
C ILE A 18 -7.36 39.78 5.89
N SER A 19 -7.57 41.10 6.08
CA SER A 19 -8.62 41.79 5.38
C SER A 19 -8.33 41.88 3.87
N MET A 20 -9.28 41.47 3.05
CA MET A 20 -9.13 41.54 1.58
C MET A 20 -9.14 42.95 1.05
N SER A 21 -9.78 43.90 1.75
CA SER A 21 -9.88 45.33 1.34
C SER A 21 -8.71 46.18 1.82
N ASN A 22 -7.99 45.75 2.86
CA ASN A 22 -6.81 46.43 3.38
C ASN A 22 -5.85 45.41 3.97
N PRO A 23 -5.10 44.68 3.12
CA PRO A 23 -4.23 43.62 3.58
C PRO A 23 -3.02 44.16 4.31
N GLN A 24 -2.87 43.79 5.57
CA GLN A 24 -1.67 44.05 6.36
C GLN A 24 -0.84 42.78 6.43
N TYR A 25 0.32 42.81 5.80
CA TYR A 25 1.26 41.68 5.78
C TYR A 25 2.34 41.84 6.85
N GLY A 26 2.83 40.76 7.41
CA GLY A 26 4.09 40.75 8.14
C GLY A 26 4.02 40.53 9.66
N ASN A 27 2.85 40.37 10.24
CA ASN A 27 2.73 39.96 11.65
C ASN A 27 1.52 39.04 11.89
N PRO A 28 1.54 37.79 11.40
CA PRO A 28 0.49 36.86 11.73
C PRO A 28 0.62 36.49 13.22
N ASN A 29 -0.40 36.83 14.00
CA ASN A 29 -0.53 36.33 15.37
C ASN A 29 -0.89 34.84 15.29
N ILE A 30 0.14 33.98 15.28
CA ILE A 30 -0.04 32.53 15.16
C ILE A 30 -0.31 31.98 16.55
N GLN A 31 -1.49 31.37 16.73
CA GLN A 31 -1.84 30.62 17.91
C GLN A 31 -1.67 29.14 17.62
N VAL A 32 -0.64 28.50 18.20
CA VAL A 32 -0.48 27.04 18.12
C VAL A 32 -1.58 26.38 18.93
N THR A 33 -2.49 25.71 18.24
CA THR A 33 -3.65 25.05 18.86
C THR A 33 -3.45 23.57 19.07
N PHE A 34 -2.55 22.96 18.31
CA PHE A 34 -2.28 21.53 18.37
C PHE A 34 -0.81 21.22 17.98
N PRO A 35 0.07 20.99 18.97
CA PRO A 35 1.39 20.50 18.68
C PRO A 35 1.31 19.01 18.31
N TYR A 36 1.74 18.69 17.09
CA TYR A 36 1.77 17.33 16.57
C TYR A 36 3.22 16.83 16.52
N ALA A 37 3.61 16.00 17.47
CA ALA A 37 4.93 15.42 17.51
C ALA A 37 4.81 13.91 17.70
N VAL A 38 5.10 13.17 16.63
CA VAL A 38 4.90 11.71 16.59
C VAL A 38 6.14 11.01 16.06
N LEU A 39 6.57 9.98 16.77
CA LEU A 39 7.62 9.07 16.33
C LEU A 39 7.02 7.71 15.99
N ASN A 40 7.03 7.37 14.71
CA ASN A 40 6.62 6.06 14.22
C ASN A 40 7.84 5.17 13.98
N ARG A 41 7.77 3.94 14.44
CA ARG A 41 8.74 2.88 14.13
C ARG A 41 7.98 1.68 13.61
N MET A 42 8.54 1.04 12.59
CA MET A 42 8.03 -0.18 12.01
C MET A 42 9.19 -1.13 11.78
N GLU A 43 9.03 -2.36 12.23
CA GLU A 43 9.96 -3.45 11.99
C GLU A 43 9.17 -4.63 11.43
N GLN A 44 9.66 -5.22 10.35
CA GLN A 44 9.02 -6.35 9.69
C GLN A 44 10.06 -7.41 9.34
N THR A 45 9.74 -8.64 9.66
CA THR A 45 10.51 -9.83 9.27
C THR A 45 9.57 -10.80 8.61
N GLY A 46 9.94 -11.32 7.43
CA GLY A 46 9.12 -12.28 6.71
C GLY A 46 9.96 -13.40 6.12
N LEU A 47 9.39 -14.60 6.16
CA LEU A 47 9.90 -15.77 5.47
C LEU A 47 8.99 -16.05 4.28
N TYR A 48 9.58 -16.30 3.11
CA TYR A 48 8.83 -16.65 1.93
C TYR A 48 9.42 -17.86 1.24
N ALA A 49 8.56 -18.60 0.58
CA ALA A 49 8.92 -19.66 -0.34
C ALA A 49 8.07 -19.55 -1.60
N GLN A 50 8.66 -19.87 -2.73
CA GLN A 50 7.99 -19.88 -4.02
C GLN A 50 8.52 -21.04 -4.85
N ASP A 51 7.61 -21.64 -5.60
CA ASP A 51 7.92 -22.66 -6.60
C ASP A 51 7.29 -22.30 -7.95
N GLN A 52 7.96 -22.65 -9.01
CA GLN A 52 7.47 -22.57 -10.39
C GLN A 52 7.59 -23.94 -11.03
N MET A 53 6.46 -24.47 -11.43
CA MET A 53 6.33 -25.77 -12.03
C MET A 53 6.02 -25.64 -13.52
N GLU A 54 6.74 -26.37 -14.34
CA GLU A 54 6.51 -26.44 -15.79
C GLU A 54 6.09 -27.85 -16.17
N TRP A 55 4.95 -27.95 -16.82
CA TRP A 55 4.42 -29.20 -17.31
C TRP A 55 3.88 -29.02 -18.73
N ASP A 56 4.62 -29.56 -19.71
CA ASP A 56 4.37 -29.36 -21.14
C ASP A 56 4.29 -27.83 -21.46
N LYS A 57 3.11 -27.32 -21.80
CA LYS A 57 2.86 -25.91 -22.11
C LYS A 57 2.29 -25.11 -20.93
N TRP A 58 2.12 -25.75 -19.79
CA TRP A 58 1.62 -25.10 -18.58
C TRP A 58 2.78 -24.63 -17.71
N VAL A 59 2.69 -23.40 -17.27
CA VAL A 59 3.57 -22.82 -16.26
C VAL A 59 2.71 -22.39 -15.07
N MET A 60 2.96 -22.98 -13.91
CA MET A 60 2.26 -22.69 -12.68
C MET A 60 3.23 -22.10 -11.66
N THR A 61 2.84 -21.03 -11.00
CA THR A 61 3.60 -20.42 -9.91
C THR A 61 2.78 -20.46 -8.64
N LEU A 62 3.38 -20.89 -7.54
CA LEU A 62 2.79 -20.85 -6.22
C LEU A 62 3.80 -20.28 -5.24
N GLY A 63 3.40 -19.30 -4.43
CA GLY A 63 4.25 -18.70 -3.42
C GLY A 63 3.48 -18.37 -2.16
N GLY A 64 4.14 -18.48 -1.03
CA GLY A 64 3.60 -18.10 0.27
C GLY A 64 4.62 -17.31 1.07
N ARG A 65 4.14 -16.39 1.88
CA ARG A 65 4.94 -15.55 2.76
C ARG A 65 4.27 -15.46 4.13
N TYR A 66 5.06 -15.59 5.17
CA TYR A 66 4.63 -15.35 6.53
C TYR A 66 5.41 -14.18 7.13
N ASP A 67 4.70 -13.15 7.53
CA ASP A 67 5.25 -11.90 8.05
C ASP A 67 4.95 -11.72 9.54
N TYR A 68 5.96 -11.23 10.25
CA TYR A 68 5.85 -10.68 11.60
C TYR A 68 6.16 -9.18 11.50
N ALA A 69 5.27 -8.34 11.99
CA ALA A 69 5.46 -6.91 12.00
C ALA A 69 5.20 -6.32 13.38
N THR A 70 6.02 -5.37 13.78
CA THR A 70 5.81 -4.56 14.97
C THR A 70 5.75 -3.10 14.53
N THR A 71 4.68 -2.42 14.91
CA THR A 71 4.55 -0.97 14.73
C THR A 71 4.44 -0.31 16.09
N SER A 72 5.16 0.78 16.30
CA SER A 72 5.05 1.60 17.50
C SER A 72 4.92 3.07 17.15
N THR A 73 4.02 3.76 17.82
CA THR A 73 3.73 5.18 17.66
C THR A 73 3.83 5.86 19.02
N LEU A 74 4.85 6.69 19.18
CA LEU A 74 5.00 7.54 20.36
C LEU A 74 4.46 8.94 20.05
N THR A 75 3.39 9.33 20.70
CA THR A 75 2.86 10.70 20.69
C THR A 75 3.52 11.49 21.80
N ARG A 76 4.48 12.37 21.44
CA ARG A 76 5.30 13.09 22.43
C ARG A 76 4.50 14.07 23.27
N ALA A 77 3.47 14.71 22.69
CA ALA A 77 2.61 15.67 23.41
C ALA A 77 1.93 15.05 24.64
N THR A 78 1.53 13.80 24.57
CA THR A 78 0.85 13.07 25.65
C THR A 78 1.73 12.02 26.32
N ASN A 79 2.96 11.81 25.82
CA ASN A 79 3.85 10.73 26.17
C ASN A 79 3.17 9.35 26.08
N SER A 80 2.27 9.19 25.12
CA SER A 80 1.50 7.97 24.88
C SER A 80 2.21 7.10 23.86
N LEU A 81 2.43 5.83 24.19
CA LEU A 81 2.98 4.82 23.29
C LEU A 81 1.85 3.85 22.89
N ALA A 82 1.59 3.79 21.59
CA ALA A 82 0.75 2.75 21.01
C ALA A 82 1.64 1.75 20.28
N GLU A 83 1.50 0.47 20.58
CA GLU A 83 2.27 -0.61 20.00
C GLU A 83 1.35 -1.71 19.49
N ASN A 84 1.66 -2.24 18.30
CA ASN A 84 0.93 -3.34 17.69
C ASN A 84 1.90 -4.39 17.15
N HIS A 85 1.51 -5.65 17.32
CA HIS A 85 2.24 -6.82 16.82
C HIS A 85 1.32 -7.61 15.91
N ASP A 86 1.68 -7.67 14.65
CA ASP A 86 0.89 -8.31 13.62
C ASP A 86 1.61 -9.52 13.05
N GLN A 87 0.81 -10.53 12.71
CA GLN A 87 1.28 -11.73 12.01
C GLN A 87 0.33 -11.99 10.84
N GLN A 88 0.88 -12.23 9.67
CA GLN A 88 0.06 -12.46 8.50
C GLN A 88 0.71 -13.47 7.55
N PHE A 89 -0.10 -14.43 7.15
CA PHE A 89 0.20 -15.25 5.97
C PHE A 89 -0.44 -14.60 4.74
N SER A 90 0.33 -14.45 3.68
CA SER A 90 -0.12 -14.04 2.35
C SER A 90 0.40 -15.01 1.31
N TRP A 91 -0.36 -15.21 0.25
CA TRP A 91 0.03 -16.13 -0.82
C TRP A 91 -0.26 -15.54 -2.19
N ARG A 92 0.40 -16.10 -3.19
CA ARG A 92 0.16 -15.83 -4.59
C ARG A 92 0.16 -17.11 -5.40
N GLY A 93 -0.67 -17.15 -6.41
CA GLY A 93 -0.71 -18.24 -7.37
C GLY A 93 -0.97 -17.72 -8.76
N GLY A 94 -0.40 -18.38 -9.76
CA GLY A 94 -0.60 -18.04 -11.16
C GLY A 94 -0.53 -19.27 -12.04
N ILE A 95 -1.24 -19.22 -13.14
CA ILE A 95 -1.20 -20.24 -14.18
C ILE A 95 -1.11 -19.54 -15.54
N ASN A 96 -0.26 -20.08 -16.38
CA ASN A 96 -0.01 -19.58 -17.72
C ASN A 96 0.03 -20.76 -18.69
N TYR A 97 -0.50 -20.59 -19.89
CA TYR A 97 -0.42 -21.58 -20.96
C TYR A 97 0.34 -21.03 -22.16
N LEU A 98 1.37 -21.73 -22.61
CA LEU A 98 2.27 -21.30 -23.68
C LEU A 98 1.85 -21.92 -25.02
N PHE A 99 1.21 -21.14 -25.89
CA PHE A 99 0.92 -21.58 -27.25
C PHE A 99 2.17 -21.46 -28.15
N ASP A 100 2.28 -22.34 -29.15
CA ASP A 100 3.43 -22.34 -30.09
C ASP A 100 3.52 -21.09 -30.96
N ASN A 101 2.44 -20.34 -31.11
CA ASN A 101 2.37 -19.09 -31.86
C ASN A 101 2.79 -17.86 -31.06
N GLY A 102 3.31 -18.04 -29.82
CA GLY A 102 3.78 -16.97 -28.94
C GLY A 102 2.69 -16.30 -28.11
N ILE A 103 1.45 -16.76 -28.19
CA ILE A 103 0.36 -16.30 -27.30
C ILE A 103 0.44 -17.05 -25.97
N SER A 104 0.26 -16.34 -24.87
CA SER A 104 0.30 -16.91 -23.52
C SER A 104 -0.79 -16.28 -22.65
N PRO A 105 -2.01 -16.84 -22.60
CA PRO A 105 -3.01 -16.44 -21.64
C PRO A 105 -2.58 -16.82 -20.21
N TYR A 106 -2.94 -15.99 -19.26
CA TYR A 106 -2.62 -16.24 -17.86
C TYR A 106 -3.74 -15.76 -16.93
N PHE A 107 -3.72 -16.33 -15.74
CA PHE A 107 -4.50 -15.88 -14.60
C PHE A 107 -3.61 -15.87 -13.37
N SER A 108 -3.75 -14.84 -12.55
CA SER A 108 -3.05 -14.76 -11.27
C SER A 108 -3.95 -14.25 -10.14
N TYR A 109 -3.62 -14.69 -8.96
CA TYR A 109 -4.14 -14.20 -7.69
C TYR A 109 -2.99 -13.86 -6.77
N SER A 110 -3.08 -12.75 -6.06
CA SER A 110 -2.08 -12.37 -5.05
C SER A 110 -2.72 -11.66 -3.88
N GLU A 111 -2.11 -11.86 -2.71
CA GLU A 111 -2.41 -11.14 -1.48
C GLU A 111 -1.23 -10.29 -1.07
N SER A 112 -1.52 -9.16 -0.42
CA SER A 112 -0.53 -8.28 0.19
C SER A 112 -0.90 -7.96 1.63
N PHE A 113 0.13 -7.70 2.43
CA PHE A 113 0.04 -7.28 3.81
C PHE A 113 0.89 -6.02 4.00
N GLU A 114 0.30 -5.00 4.63
CA GLU A 114 0.95 -3.72 4.90
C GLU A 114 0.67 -3.30 6.34
N PRO A 115 1.68 -3.34 7.23
CA PRO A 115 1.55 -2.81 8.58
C PRO A 115 1.22 -1.31 8.54
N VAL A 116 0.35 -0.86 9.43
CA VAL A 116 -0.08 0.54 9.50
C VAL A 116 0.33 1.14 10.83
N SER A 117 1.14 2.20 10.80
CA SER A 117 1.54 2.93 12.00
C SER A 117 0.50 3.99 12.36
N GLY A 118 0.41 4.31 13.65
CA GLY A 118 -0.49 5.33 14.17
C GLY A 118 -1.59 4.75 15.05
N SER A 119 -2.44 5.63 15.56
CA SER A 119 -3.56 5.29 16.43
C SER A 119 -4.76 6.19 16.14
N ASN A 120 -5.94 5.71 16.49
CA ASN A 120 -7.16 6.49 16.43
C ASN A 120 -7.24 7.52 17.59
N SER A 121 -8.32 8.31 17.64
CA SER A 121 -8.55 9.32 18.69
C SER A 121 -8.64 8.77 20.11
N ARG A 122 -8.80 7.45 20.24
CA ARG A 122 -8.84 6.73 21.55
C ARG A 122 -7.48 6.13 21.93
N GLY A 123 -6.43 6.37 21.12
CA GLY A 123 -5.09 5.79 21.33
C GLY A 123 -4.97 4.32 20.95
N GLN A 124 -5.96 3.75 20.26
CA GLN A 124 -5.90 2.37 19.80
C GLN A 124 -5.08 2.30 18.49
N PRO A 125 -4.08 1.40 18.40
CA PRO A 125 -3.29 1.26 17.19
C PRO A 125 -4.16 0.78 16.03
N PHE A 126 -3.71 1.07 14.81
CA PHE A 126 -4.37 0.61 13.60
C PHE A 126 -4.02 -0.84 13.31
N ASP A 127 -4.97 -1.56 12.75
CA ASP A 127 -4.75 -2.89 12.18
C ASP A 127 -4.00 -2.78 10.84
N PRO A 128 -3.30 -3.83 10.41
CA PRO A 128 -2.68 -3.84 9.09
C PRO A 128 -3.72 -3.83 7.97
N SER A 129 -3.39 -3.14 6.88
CA SER A 129 -4.13 -3.20 5.62
C SER A 129 -3.82 -4.50 4.88
N ARG A 130 -4.80 -5.01 4.15
CA ARG A 130 -4.66 -6.20 3.30
C ARG A 130 -5.13 -5.89 1.88
N GLY A 131 -4.36 -6.35 0.91
CA GLY A 131 -4.73 -6.28 -0.49
C GLY A 131 -5.00 -7.66 -1.06
N LYS A 132 -5.93 -7.72 -2.03
CA LYS A 132 -6.20 -8.91 -2.84
C LYS A 132 -6.32 -8.48 -4.28
N GLN A 133 -5.61 -9.15 -5.18
CA GLN A 133 -5.66 -8.87 -6.60
C GLN A 133 -5.98 -10.14 -7.38
N TYR A 134 -6.91 -10.00 -8.30
CA TYR A 134 -7.18 -10.95 -9.37
C TYR A 134 -6.78 -10.30 -10.68
N GLU A 135 -6.07 -11.03 -11.52
CA GLU A 135 -5.65 -10.55 -12.82
C GLU A 135 -5.78 -11.67 -13.85
N ALA A 136 -6.32 -11.33 -15.01
CA ALA A 136 -6.35 -12.21 -16.17
C ALA A 136 -5.86 -11.46 -17.38
N GLY A 137 -5.00 -12.07 -18.16
CA GLY A 137 -4.40 -11.39 -19.31
C GLY A 137 -3.90 -12.36 -20.37
N VAL A 138 -3.38 -11.74 -21.43
CA VAL A 138 -2.72 -12.44 -22.53
C VAL A 138 -1.42 -11.71 -22.82
N LYS A 139 -0.32 -12.45 -22.84
CA LYS A 139 0.98 -12.01 -23.30
C LYS A 139 1.24 -12.56 -24.69
N TYR A 140 1.75 -11.72 -25.58
CA TYR A 140 2.13 -12.12 -26.93
C TYR A 140 3.62 -11.83 -27.17
N VAL A 141 4.36 -12.88 -27.50
CA VAL A 141 5.80 -12.84 -27.82
C VAL A 141 6.00 -13.51 -29.16
N PRO A 142 5.91 -12.79 -30.30
CA PRO A 142 6.16 -13.37 -31.61
C PRO A 142 7.60 -13.87 -31.74
N LYS A 143 7.82 -14.95 -32.50
CA LYS A 143 9.14 -15.58 -32.62
C LYS A 143 10.14 -14.74 -33.45
N ASP A 144 9.63 -13.95 -34.36
CA ASP A 144 10.45 -13.26 -35.38
C ASP A 144 10.57 -11.74 -35.13
N MET A 145 10.05 -11.25 -34.03
CA MET A 145 10.09 -9.82 -33.67
C MET A 145 10.48 -9.62 -32.21
N PRO A 146 11.37 -8.68 -31.91
CA PRO A 146 11.76 -8.37 -30.53
C PRO A 146 10.71 -7.51 -29.83
N VAL A 147 9.46 -7.96 -29.81
CA VAL A 147 8.30 -7.26 -29.27
C VAL A 147 7.61 -8.16 -28.23
N VAL A 148 7.19 -7.57 -27.15
CA VAL A 148 6.32 -8.19 -26.15
C VAL A 148 5.10 -7.31 -25.97
N VAL A 149 3.92 -7.86 -26.19
CA VAL A 149 2.64 -7.17 -25.94
C VAL A 149 1.90 -7.89 -24.83
N THR A 150 1.38 -7.14 -23.88
CA THR A 150 0.54 -7.68 -22.79
C THR A 150 -0.76 -6.91 -22.73
N ALA A 151 -1.87 -7.61 -22.63
CA ALA A 151 -3.18 -7.05 -22.32
C ALA A 151 -3.74 -7.77 -21.09
N ALA A 152 -4.16 -7.01 -20.09
CA ALA A 152 -4.65 -7.56 -18.83
C ALA A 152 -5.87 -6.79 -18.31
N VAL A 153 -6.74 -7.50 -17.61
CA VAL A 153 -7.80 -6.94 -16.78
C VAL A 153 -7.55 -7.34 -15.34
N TYR A 154 -7.77 -6.41 -14.42
CA TYR A 154 -7.51 -6.68 -13.00
C TYR A 154 -8.63 -6.14 -12.10
N GLN A 155 -8.71 -6.72 -10.92
CA GLN A 155 -9.43 -6.19 -9.78
C GLN A 155 -8.54 -6.26 -8.56
N LEU A 156 -8.23 -5.10 -8.00
CA LEU A 156 -7.54 -4.92 -6.72
C LEU A 156 -8.56 -4.47 -5.68
N THR A 157 -8.52 -5.10 -4.52
CA THR A 157 -9.31 -4.72 -3.33
C THR A 157 -8.35 -4.51 -2.18
N LYS A 158 -8.41 -3.36 -1.51
CA LYS A 158 -7.65 -3.06 -0.29
C LYS A 158 -8.63 -2.73 0.83
N ASP A 159 -8.50 -3.43 1.95
CA ASP A 159 -9.30 -3.21 3.17
C ASP A 159 -8.54 -2.35 4.20
N LYS A 160 -9.26 -1.92 5.25
CA LYS A 160 -8.73 -1.18 6.40
C LYS A 160 -7.92 0.06 6.02
N ASN A 161 -8.39 0.81 5.01
CA ASN A 161 -7.76 2.07 4.64
C ASN A 161 -8.00 3.14 5.70
N LEU A 162 -6.98 3.99 5.88
CA LEU A 162 -7.10 5.17 6.72
C LEU A 162 -7.88 6.26 5.99
N THR A 163 -8.88 6.80 6.67
CA THR A 163 -9.63 8.00 6.27
C THR A 163 -9.67 8.98 7.43
N ALA A 164 -9.80 10.27 7.14
CA ALA A 164 -9.99 11.27 8.20
C ALA A 164 -11.25 10.93 9.01
N ASP A 165 -11.16 11.04 10.33
CA ASP A 165 -12.31 10.84 11.22
C ASP A 165 -13.33 11.99 11.00
N PRO A 166 -14.57 11.70 10.57
CA PRO A 166 -15.58 12.72 10.37
C PRO A 166 -15.91 13.52 11.64
N ALA A 167 -15.73 12.93 12.82
CA ALA A 167 -15.98 13.57 14.10
C ALA A 167 -14.79 14.43 14.58
N ASN A 168 -13.58 14.11 14.15
CA ASN A 168 -12.36 14.82 14.49
C ASN A 168 -11.28 14.65 13.42
N GLN A 169 -11.22 15.59 12.49
CA GLN A 169 -10.31 15.54 11.33
C GLN A 169 -8.82 15.53 11.67
N ALA A 170 -8.44 15.81 12.93
CA ALA A 170 -7.06 15.66 13.40
C ALA A 170 -6.64 14.18 13.56
N PHE A 171 -7.59 13.26 13.52
CA PHE A 171 -7.37 11.83 13.65
C PHE A 171 -7.82 11.09 12.40
N SER A 172 -7.37 9.84 12.30
CA SER A 172 -7.82 8.90 11.27
C SER A 172 -8.60 7.74 11.88
N ILE A 173 -9.45 7.16 11.06
CA ILE A 173 -10.14 5.91 11.35
C ILE A 173 -9.89 4.92 10.22
N GLN A 174 -9.91 3.64 10.54
CA GLN A 174 -9.86 2.58 9.53
C GLN A 174 -11.27 2.20 9.12
N THR A 175 -11.66 2.60 7.93
CA THR A 175 -12.98 2.31 7.40
C THR A 175 -12.90 1.87 5.95
N GLY A 176 -13.77 0.92 5.64
CA GLY A 176 -14.08 0.60 4.27
C GLY A 176 -13.06 -0.22 3.50
N GLU A 177 -13.47 -0.50 2.31
CA GLU A 177 -12.77 -1.21 1.26
C GLU A 177 -12.59 -0.28 0.08
N ILE A 178 -11.40 -0.20 -0.46
CA ILE A 178 -11.13 0.44 -1.75
C ILE A 178 -11.03 -0.64 -2.80
N ARG A 179 -11.77 -0.46 -3.90
CA ARG A 179 -11.73 -1.37 -5.04
C ARG A 179 -11.32 -0.63 -6.29
N SER A 180 -10.28 -1.11 -6.96
CA SER A 180 -9.83 -0.65 -8.27
C SER A 180 -10.03 -1.75 -9.30
N ARG A 181 -10.51 -1.39 -10.48
CA ARG A 181 -10.64 -2.27 -11.63
C ARG A 181 -10.08 -1.56 -12.85
N GLY A 182 -9.35 -2.26 -13.66
CA GLY A 182 -8.74 -1.65 -14.84
C GLY A 182 -8.45 -2.62 -15.95
N LEU A 183 -8.14 -2.03 -17.10
CA LEU A 183 -7.56 -2.69 -18.25
C LEU A 183 -6.19 -2.06 -18.46
N GLU A 184 -5.17 -2.90 -18.66
CA GLU A 184 -3.80 -2.49 -18.94
C GLU A 184 -3.38 -3.04 -20.30
N LEU A 185 -2.70 -2.19 -21.07
CA LEU A 185 -2.06 -2.55 -22.34
C LEU A 185 -0.62 -2.09 -22.27
N GLU A 186 0.30 -3.01 -22.49
CA GLU A 186 1.72 -2.74 -22.48
C GLU A 186 2.35 -3.31 -23.76
N ALA A 187 3.26 -2.55 -24.37
CA ALA A 187 4.06 -3.01 -25.49
C ALA A 187 5.52 -2.61 -25.29
N ASN A 188 6.41 -3.59 -25.27
CA ASN A 188 7.84 -3.42 -25.17
C ASN A 188 8.50 -3.86 -26.48
N CYS A 189 9.35 -3.01 -27.04
CA CYS A 189 10.11 -3.31 -28.25
C CYS A 189 11.60 -3.02 -28.02
N LEU A 190 12.47 -3.97 -28.38
CA LEU A 190 13.92 -3.74 -28.41
C LEU A 190 14.27 -3.16 -29.77
N LEU A 191 14.72 -1.89 -29.77
CA LEU A 191 15.27 -1.23 -30.96
C LEU A 191 16.79 -1.45 -30.94
N TYR A 192 17.31 -2.04 -32.00
CA TYR A 192 18.75 -2.22 -32.25
C TYR A 192 19.27 -1.11 -33.19
#